data_ebab8cad62bb4e401b473d4d0f611015
#
_entry.id   ebab8cad62bb4e401b473d4d0f611015
#
_cell.length_a   1.000
_cell.length_b   1.000
_cell.length_c   1.000
_cell.angle_alpha   90.00
_cell.angle_beta   90.00
_cell.angle_gamma   90.00
#
_symmetry.space_group_name_H-M   'P 1'
#
loop_
_entity.id
_entity.type
_entity.pdbx_description
1 polymer ?
#
loop_
_entity_poly.entity_id
_entity_poly.type
_entity_poly.pdbx_seq_one_letter_code
_entity_poly.pdbx_strand_id
1 'polypeptide(L)'
;MKGKSLFNVFAVLAIFSLALSACGGNGSPEQPAGDGPKVTSAGFECPEPNPRVEVTSTELNLFVWTEYFPQDMLECFELVYGITLNRDEYSSNEEMYAKVSAGGTAYDLVQPTDYIVPLMIRQGLVQELDHAQLPNMKNIDSNWMDQPFDPGNKYSLPYLAGTDAIVVNTATVETIPTSWADLWNPEYAGRMVFIDDSRATIGLTLVTLGYDPNTTNPDELEEAKNKLLELVPNIKLFDSYSPKTALIAGDVDLGMVWTGEAFIANQENPDIQYIYPEEGPVLWQDNWLILKDSSHLDAVYAWLNYTMQGDVFWLTIRDFQYTNPNQAALDYAKANEPDVYNAYADSPITNPPPEVVAKGFGIEDVGEATPLYDNIWVEVKGGN
;
A
#
# COMPACT_ATOMS: atom_id res chain seq x y z
N MET A 1 42.27 31.32 46.99
CA MET A 1 43.49 31.94 46.42
C MET A 1 43.27 31.93 44.93
N LYS A 2 42.88 33.04 44.30
CA LYS A 2 43.70 33.95 43.51
C LYS A 2 44.46 33.15 42.42
N GLY A 3 44.21 33.31 41.11
CA GLY A 3 44.42 34.53 40.40
C GLY A 3 43.84 34.53 38.99
N LYS A 4 43.55 35.74 38.61
CA LYS A 4 43.13 36.29 37.34
C LYS A 4 44.28 36.41 36.36
N SER A 5 43.99 36.42 35.04
CA SER A 5 44.60 37.32 34.03
C SER A 5 43.98 37.01 32.68
N LEU A 6 43.16 37.77 32.04
CA LEU A 6 43.26 39.10 31.38
C LEU A 6 43.99 39.07 30.01
N PHE A 7 43.20 39.40 28.98
CA PHE A 7 43.44 40.21 27.78
C PHE A 7 44.42 39.70 26.67
N ASN A 8 43.99 39.65 25.42
CA ASN A 8 44.31 40.70 24.46
C ASN A 8 43.42 40.63 23.19
N VAL A 9 42.86 41.77 22.90
CA VAL A 9 42.16 42.24 21.71
C VAL A 9 43.22 42.60 20.67
N PHE A 10 43.05 42.17 19.42
CA PHE A 10 43.60 42.87 18.23
C PHE A 10 42.52 43.06 17.20
N ALA A 11 42.07 44.33 17.13
CA ALA A 11 41.30 44.87 16.05
C ALA A 11 42.26 45.30 14.95
N VAL A 12 42.05 44.93 13.72
CA VAL A 12 42.62 45.57 12.53
C VAL A 12 41.47 45.97 11.60
N LEU A 13 41.26 47.32 11.58
CA LEU A 13 40.52 48.03 10.55
C LEU A 13 41.36 48.02 9.26
N ALA A 14 40.74 47.71 8.15
CA ALA A 14 41.18 48.19 6.83
C ALA A 14 39.96 48.66 6.04
N ILE A 15 40.03 49.92 5.71
CA ILE A 15 39.04 50.80 5.07
C ILE A 15 39.21 50.76 3.55
N PHE A 16 38.07 50.93 2.85
CA PHE A 16 37.89 51.51 1.49
C PHE A 16 38.21 50.70 0.23
N SER A 17 37.17 50.45 -0.57
CA SER A 17 36.89 51.28 -1.76
C SER A 17 35.49 51.02 -2.29
N LEU A 18 34.64 52.03 -2.26
CA LEU A 18 33.44 52.14 -3.08
C LEU A 18 33.87 52.41 -4.54
N ALA A 19 33.38 51.55 -5.44
CA ALA A 19 33.21 51.91 -6.85
C ALA A 19 31.78 51.69 -7.24
N LEU A 20 31.00 52.75 -7.33
CA LEU A 20 29.75 52.80 -8.07
C LEU A 20 30.04 52.55 -9.57
N SER A 21 29.41 51.52 -10.11
CA SER A 21 29.13 51.47 -11.55
C SER A 21 27.67 51.17 -11.70
N ALA A 22 26.92 52.18 -12.03
CA ALA A 22 25.56 52.06 -12.55
C ALA A 22 25.61 51.65 -14.00
N CYS A 23 24.54 51.00 -14.43
CA CYS A 23 24.01 50.75 -15.74
C CYS A 23 24.10 49.30 -16.27
N GLY A 24 22.93 48.80 -16.59
CA GLY A 24 22.72 47.73 -17.52
C GLY A 24 21.84 46.62 -16.95
N GLY A 25 20.53 46.81 -16.99
CA GLY A 25 19.58 45.70 -16.91
C GLY A 25 19.86 44.76 -18.08
N ASN A 26 20.32 43.58 -17.77
CA ASN A 26 20.12 42.40 -18.59
C ASN A 26 19.43 41.40 -17.68
N GLY A 27 18.12 41.26 -17.87
CA GLY A 27 17.45 40.05 -17.45
C GLY A 27 18.20 38.89 -18.08
N SER A 28 18.84 38.08 -17.24
CA SER A 28 19.27 36.79 -17.70
C SER A 28 18.02 36.09 -18.25
N PRO A 29 18.07 35.59 -19.48
CA PRO A 29 16.99 34.74 -19.95
C PRO A 29 16.91 33.57 -18.94
N GLU A 30 15.74 33.30 -18.40
CA GLU A 30 15.45 32.01 -17.83
C GLU A 30 15.93 30.96 -18.83
N GLN A 31 16.95 30.23 -18.46
CA GLN A 31 17.44 29.12 -19.25
C GLN A 31 16.24 28.17 -19.37
N PRO A 32 15.81 27.79 -20.58
CA PRO A 32 14.77 26.76 -20.69
C PRO A 32 15.24 25.55 -19.91
N ALA A 33 14.35 24.98 -19.12
CA ALA A 33 14.58 23.73 -18.40
C ALA A 33 15.25 22.76 -19.39
N GLY A 34 16.46 22.30 -19.05
CA GLY A 34 17.30 21.56 -19.97
C GLY A 34 16.62 20.28 -20.46
N ASP A 35 16.78 20.00 -21.76
CA ASP A 35 16.41 18.75 -22.46
C ASP A 35 17.20 17.51 -21.96
N GLY A 36 17.57 17.46 -20.69
CA GLY A 36 18.26 16.33 -20.09
C GLY A 36 17.28 15.34 -19.46
N PRO A 37 17.71 14.09 -19.22
CA PRO A 37 16.88 13.11 -18.54
C PRO A 37 16.44 13.64 -17.17
N LYS A 38 15.17 13.40 -16.81
CA LYS A 38 14.64 13.71 -15.49
C LYS A 38 15.15 12.66 -14.53
N VAL A 39 15.68 13.09 -13.39
CA VAL A 39 16.32 12.19 -12.41
C VAL A 39 15.76 12.50 -11.03
N THR A 40 15.35 11.47 -10.29
CA THR A 40 14.83 11.60 -8.92
C THR A 40 15.92 11.96 -7.93
N SER A 41 15.52 12.31 -6.71
CA SER A 41 16.44 12.59 -5.61
C SER A 41 17.35 11.40 -5.25
N ALA A 42 16.90 10.17 -5.50
CA ALA A 42 17.67 8.93 -5.32
C ALA A 42 18.56 8.58 -6.53
N GLY A 43 18.50 9.34 -7.63
CA GLY A 43 19.31 9.12 -8.82
C GLY A 43 18.69 8.20 -9.86
N PHE A 44 17.41 7.87 -9.74
CA PHE A 44 16.68 7.08 -10.73
C PHE A 44 16.32 7.96 -11.94
N GLU A 45 16.66 7.52 -13.17
CA GLU A 45 16.30 8.19 -14.40
C GLU A 45 14.85 7.87 -14.76
N CYS A 46 14.01 8.91 -14.82
CA CYS A 46 12.59 8.77 -15.05
C CYS A 46 12.27 8.39 -16.49
N PRO A 47 11.54 7.31 -16.74
CA PRO A 47 11.06 6.96 -18.06
C PRO A 47 10.17 8.07 -18.65
N GLU A 48 10.26 8.27 -19.98
CA GLU A 48 9.33 9.15 -20.67
C GLU A 48 7.93 8.51 -20.73
N PRO A 49 6.85 9.30 -20.61
CA PRO A 49 5.49 8.77 -20.72
C PRO A 49 5.21 8.19 -22.10
N ASN A 50 4.64 6.98 -22.12
CA ASN A 50 4.26 6.29 -23.33
C ASN A 50 2.91 5.54 -23.19
N PRO A 51 1.82 6.09 -23.75
CA PRO A 51 1.74 7.38 -24.44
C PRO A 51 1.81 8.57 -23.47
N ARG A 52 2.27 9.71 -23.96
CA ARG A 52 2.16 10.95 -23.21
C ARG A 52 0.74 11.50 -23.30
N VAL A 53 0.13 11.69 -22.13
CA VAL A 53 -1.17 12.36 -21.99
C VAL A 53 -0.91 13.86 -21.84
N GLU A 54 -1.68 14.68 -22.55
CA GLU A 54 -1.64 16.13 -22.37
C GLU A 54 -2.35 16.50 -21.07
N VAL A 55 -1.67 17.30 -20.24
CA VAL A 55 -2.18 17.69 -18.92
C VAL A 55 -2.17 19.21 -18.79
N THR A 56 -3.26 19.75 -18.30
CA THR A 56 -3.43 21.17 -17.97
C THR A 56 -3.59 21.41 -16.48
N SER A 57 -3.90 20.37 -15.72
CA SER A 57 -3.94 20.38 -14.26
C SER A 57 -2.52 20.61 -13.70
N THR A 58 -2.42 21.33 -12.59
CA THR A 58 -1.15 21.62 -11.91
C THR A 58 -0.93 20.76 -10.67
N GLU A 59 -1.95 20.00 -10.26
CA GLU A 59 -1.91 19.11 -9.12
C GLU A 59 -2.73 17.85 -9.36
N LEU A 60 -2.46 16.82 -8.58
CA LEU A 60 -3.23 15.60 -8.48
C LEU A 60 -3.31 15.19 -7.00
N ASN A 61 -4.51 14.89 -6.52
CA ASN A 61 -4.77 14.62 -5.12
C ASN A 61 -5.08 13.13 -4.92
N LEU A 62 -4.18 12.42 -4.26
CA LEU A 62 -4.26 10.99 -4.01
C LEU A 62 -4.67 10.73 -2.56
N PHE A 63 -5.56 9.77 -2.34
CA PHE A 63 -5.83 9.21 -1.02
C PHE A 63 -5.59 7.70 -1.07
N VAL A 64 -4.51 7.23 -0.46
CA VAL A 64 -3.89 5.93 -0.73
C VAL A 64 -3.44 5.24 0.55
N TRP A 65 -3.10 3.95 0.45
CA TRP A 65 -2.52 3.20 1.53
C TRP A 65 -1.17 3.79 1.98
N THR A 66 -0.91 3.74 3.27
CA THR A 66 0.40 4.09 3.85
C THR A 66 1.49 3.11 3.39
N GLU A 67 2.73 3.60 3.24
CA GLU A 67 3.90 2.79 2.84
C GLU A 67 3.67 1.87 1.64
N TYR A 68 3.09 2.37 0.53
CA TYR A 68 2.64 1.53 -0.58
C TYR A 68 3.08 2.01 -1.97
N PHE A 69 3.82 3.12 -2.04
CA PHE A 69 4.29 3.69 -3.31
C PHE A 69 5.80 3.89 -3.33
N PRO A 70 6.49 3.39 -4.38
CA PRO A 70 7.88 3.73 -4.61
C PRO A 70 8.08 5.24 -4.71
N GLN A 71 9.01 5.79 -3.92
CA GLN A 71 9.29 7.22 -3.93
C GLN A 71 9.72 7.71 -5.32
N ASP A 72 10.54 6.91 -6.03
CA ASP A 72 10.97 7.22 -7.39
C ASP A 72 9.79 7.31 -8.38
N MET A 73 8.73 6.50 -8.20
CA MET A 73 7.53 6.57 -9.04
C MET A 73 6.79 7.90 -8.87
N LEU A 74 6.65 8.35 -7.62
CA LEU A 74 6.00 9.63 -7.28
C LEU A 74 6.80 10.80 -7.85
N GLU A 75 8.11 10.87 -7.55
CA GLU A 75 8.99 11.93 -8.02
C GLU A 75 9.08 11.99 -9.55
N CYS A 76 9.14 10.83 -10.20
CA CYS A 76 9.17 10.77 -11.66
C CYS A 76 7.93 11.39 -12.28
N PHE A 77 6.74 11.07 -11.75
CA PHE A 77 5.51 11.68 -12.26
C PHE A 77 5.54 13.21 -12.13
N GLU A 78 5.92 13.73 -10.96
CA GLU A 78 6.05 15.17 -10.74
C GLU A 78 7.07 15.82 -11.69
N LEU A 79 8.24 15.19 -11.85
CA LEU A 79 9.30 15.69 -12.71
C LEU A 79 8.92 15.69 -14.19
N VAL A 80 8.26 14.63 -14.65
CA VAL A 80 7.96 14.43 -16.07
C VAL A 80 6.78 15.29 -16.52
N TYR A 81 5.74 15.42 -15.67
CA TYR A 81 4.53 16.18 -16.00
C TYR A 81 4.55 17.61 -15.46
N GLY A 82 5.39 17.93 -14.47
CA GLY A 82 5.39 19.23 -13.80
C GLY A 82 4.16 19.46 -12.94
N ILE A 83 3.57 18.39 -12.41
CA ILE A 83 2.37 18.37 -11.57
C ILE A 83 2.78 18.13 -10.13
N THR A 84 2.15 18.80 -9.18
CA THR A 84 2.32 18.51 -7.75
C THR A 84 1.42 17.34 -7.34
N LEU A 85 2.01 16.31 -6.74
CA LEU A 85 1.26 15.21 -6.10
C LEU A 85 0.97 15.56 -4.64
N ASN A 86 -0.30 15.77 -4.33
CA ASN A 86 -0.78 15.85 -2.95
C ASN A 86 -1.21 14.45 -2.53
N ARG A 87 -0.60 13.91 -1.47
CA ARG A 87 -0.87 12.56 -1.01
C ARG A 87 -1.29 12.56 0.46
N ASP A 88 -2.51 12.12 0.72
CA ASP A 88 -2.97 11.71 2.04
C ASP A 88 -3.00 10.19 2.12
N GLU A 89 -2.79 9.65 3.31
CA GLU A 89 -2.70 8.23 3.55
C GLU A 89 -3.77 7.74 4.52
N TYR A 90 -4.11 6.45 4.41
CA TYR A 90 -4.99 5.74 5.32
C TYR A 90 -4.43 4.34 5.62
N SER A 91 -4.93 3.73 6.69
CA SER A 91 -4.49 2.42 7.17
C SER A 91 -5.60 1.36 7.16
N SER A 92 -6.84 1.74 6.83
CA SER A 92 -7.96 0.80 6.66
C SER A 92 -8.95 1.29 5.60
N ASN A 93 -9.64 0.34 4.95
CA ASN A 93 -10.69 0.65 3.97
C ASN A 93 -11.87 1.38 4.63
N GLU A 94 -12.16 1.10 5.89
CA GLU A 94 -13.24 1.73 6.66
C GLU A 94 -12.93 3.21 6.92
N GLU A 95 -11.68 3.54 7.29
CA GLU A 95 -11.21 4.93 7.44
C GLU A 95 -11.34 5.68 6.11
N MET A 96 -10.83 5.09 5.03
CA MET A 96 -10.91 5.65 3.68
C MET A 96 -12.37 5.90 3.28
N TYR A 97 -13.21 4.88 3.42
CA TYR A 97 -14.63 4.98 3.06
C TYR A 97 -15.38 6.03 3.88
N ALA A 98 -15.16 6.08 5.20
CA ALA A 98 -15.78 7.08 6.08
C ALA A 98 -15.42 8.51 5.65
N LYS A 99 -14.14 8.75 5.31
CA LYS A 99 -13.66 10.07 4.88
C LYS A 99 -14.23 10.47 3.52
N VAL A 100 -14.24 9.56 2.55
CA VAL A 100 -14.78 9.83 1.20
C VAL A 100 -16.28 9.99 1.21
N SER A 101 -17.02 9.14 1.94
CA SER A 101 -18.49 9.18 2.01
C SER A 101 -19.02 10.40 2.74
N ALA A 102 -18.26 10.99 3.67
CA ALA A 102 -18.60 12.25 4.31
C ALA A 102 -18.64 13.44 3.33
N GLY A 103 -17.98 13.31 2.17
CA GLY A 103 -17.93 14.33 1.12
C GLY A 103 -17.08 15.54 1.45
N GLY A 104 -16.94 16.44 0.47
CA GLY A 104 -16.17 17.68 0.62
C GLY A 104 -14.65 17.48 0.62
N THR A 105 -14.16 16.31 0.21
CA THR A 105 -12.74 16.06 -0.02
C THR A 105 -12.33 16.53 -1.42
N ALA A 106 -11.05 16.89 -1.56
CA ALA A 106 -10.50 17.31 -2.86
C ALA A 106 -9.76 16.17 -3.57
N TYR A 107 -9.91 14.92 -3.11
CA TYR A 107 -9.21 13.80 -3.70
C TYR A 107 -9.73 13.46 -5.10
N ASP A 108 -8.81 13.08 -5.96
CA ASP A 108 -9.08 12.66 -7.34
C ASP A 108 -9.14 11.15 -7.48
N LEU A 109 -8.19 10.47 -6.84
CA LEU A 109 -8.02 9.02 -6.86
C LEU A 109 -7.98 8.46 -5.45
N VAL A 110 -8.55 7.26 -5.33
CA VAL A 110 -8.51 6.43 -4.12
C VAL A 110 -8.14 5.00 -4.51
N GLN A 111 -7.59 4.24 -3.55
CA GLN A 111 -7.04 2.91 -3.83
C GLN A 111 -7.60 1.84 -2.89
N PRO A 112 -8.91 1.51 -2.96
CA PRO A 112 -9.53 0.52 -2.11
C PRO A 112 -9.19 -0.92 -2.49
N THR A 113 -9.28 -1.80 -1.50
CA THR A 113 -9.35 -3.24 -1.70
C THR A 113 -10.69 -3.65 -2.32
N ASP A 114 -10.71 -4.76 -3.01
CA ASP A 114 -11.79 -5.27 -3.84
C ASP A 114 -13.17 -5.27 -3.17
N TYR A 115 -13.27 -5.65 -1.90
CA TYR A 115 -14.57 -5.76 -1.21
C TYR A 115 -15.28 -4.41 -0.97
N ILE A 116 -14.53 -3.30 -0.95
CA ILE A 116 -15.12 -1.95 -0.81
C ILE A 116 -15.59 -1.38 -2.16
N VAL A 117 -15.02 -1.86 -3.27
CA VAL A 117 -15.37 -1.36 -4.61
C VAL A 117 -16.88 -1.40 -4.91
N PRO A 118 -17.60 -2.53 -4.67
CA PRO A 118 -19.04 -2.56 -4.91
C PRO A 118 -19.82 -1.57 -4.04
N LEU A 119 -19.42 -1.36 -2.80
CA LEU A 119 -20.04 -0.39 -1.90
C LEU A 119 -19.88 1.02 -2.44
N MET A 120 -18.68 1.42 -2.85
CA MET A 120 -18.41 2.76 -3.40
C MET A 120 -19.18 3.02 -4.70
N ILE A 121 -19.30 1.99 -5.56
CA ILE A 121 -20.10 2.06 -6.79
C ILE A 121 -21.59 2.28 -6.45
N ARG A 122 -22.16 1.48 -5.56
CA ARG A 122 -23.59 1.61 -5.16
C ARG A 122 -23.90 2.95 -4.52
N GLN A 123 -22.97 3.52 -3.78
CA GLN A 123 -23.14 4.83 -3.16
C GLN A 123 -22.89 6.00 -4.13
N GLY A 124 -22.48 5.70 -5.36
CA GLY A 124 -22.21 6.72 -6.38
C GLY A 124 -21.05 7.64 -6.02
N LEU A 125 -20.04 7.12 -5.32
CA LEU A 125 -18.85 7.86 -4.88
C LEU A 125 -17.77 7.90 -5.95
N VAL A 126 -17.88 7.07 -6.99
CA VAL A 126 -16.88 6.90 -8.05
C VAL A 126 -17.50 7.09 -9.43
N GLN A 127 -16.67 7.42 -10.40
CA GLN A 127 -17.07 7.56 -11.80
C GLN A 127 -16.50 6.42 -12.66
N GLU A 128 -17.13 6.20 -13.81
CA GLU A 128 -16.71 5.17 -14.75
C GLU A 128 -15.36 5.53 -15.38
N LEU A 129 -14.52 4.52 -15.61
CA LEU A 129 -13.27 4.65 -16.36
C LEU A 129 -13.57 4.82 -17.86
N ASP A 130 -12.90 5.79 -18.49
CA ASP A 130 -12.83 5.86 -19.94
C ASP A 130 -11.63 5.01 -20.43
N HIS A 131 -11.90 3.77 -20.80
CA HIS A 131 -10.89 2.83 -21.28
C HIS A 131 -10.14 3.34 -22.52
N ALA A 132 -10.73 4.23 -23.31
CA ALA A 132 -10.04 4.81 -24.46
C ALA A 132 -8.87 5.71 -24.04
N GLN A 133 -8.91 6.23 -22.82
CA GLN A 133 -7.85 7.03 -22.21
C GLN A 133 -6.83 6.19 -21.42
N LEU A 134 -7.00 4.85 -21.35
CA LEU A 134 -6.14 3.93 -20.60
C LEU A 134 -5.44 2.89 -21.49
N PRO A 135 -4.69 3.29 -22.54
CA PRO A 135 -4.04 2.34 -23.45
C PRO A 135 -3.02 1.42 -22.75
N ASN A 136 -2.48 1.80 -21.59
CA ASN A 136 -1.57 0.96 -20.80
C ASN A 136 -2.27 -0.06 -19.88
N MET A 137 -3.59 -0.04 -19.80
CA MET A 137 -4.38 -1.09 -19.15
C MET A 137 -4.11 -2.50 -19.73
N LYS A 138 -3.69 -2.58 -21.00
CA LYS A 138 -3.24 -3.81 -21.67
C LYS A 138 -2.02 -4.48 -21.01
N ASN A 139 -1.29 -3.76 -20.17
CA ASN A 139 -0.13 -4.27 -19.45
C ASN A 139 -0.51 -5.10 -18.23
N ILE A 140 -1.77 -5.00 -17.79
CA ILE A 140 -2.32 -5.83 -16.69
C ILE A 140 -2.69 -7.20 -17.24
N ASP A 141 -2.26 -8.25 -16.54
CA ASP A 141 -2.62 -9.63 -16.87
C ASP A 141 -4.13 -9.83 -16.71
N SER A 142 -4.73 -10.52 -17.70
CA SER A 142 -6.17 -10.75 -17.78
C SER A 142 -6.77 -11.50 -16.58
N ASN A 143 -5.96 -12.24 -15.83
CA ASN A 143 -6.41 -12.93 -14.62
C ASN A 143 -6.80 -11.97 -13.48
N TRP A 144 -6.33 -10.73 -13.51
CA TRP A 144 -6.66 -9.69 -12.55
C TRP A 144 -7.76 -8.74 -13.01
N MET A 145 -8.21 -8.93 -14.26
CA MET A 145 -9.25 -8.12 -14.88
C MET A 145 -10.62 -8.82 -14.81
N ASP A 146 -11.68 -8.03 -15.03
CA ASP A 146 -13.06 -8.53 -15.12
C ASP A 146 -13.51 -9.36 -13.90
N GLN A 147 -13.12 -8.89 -12.71
CA GLN A 147 -13.44 -9.54 -11.46
C GLN A 147 -14.92 -9.36 -11.08
N PRO A 148 -15.51 -10.29 -10.29
CA PRO A 148 -16.93 -10.22 -9.91
C PRO A 148 -17.36 -8.93 -9.21
N PHE A 149 -16.45 -8.24 -8.52
CA PHE A 149 -16.73 -6.99 -7.82
C PHE A 149 -16.89 -5.78 -8.77
N ASP A 150 -16.32 -5.85 -9.98
CA ASP A 150 -16.48 -4.82 -11.03
C ASP A 150 -16.37 -5.43 -12.43
N PRO A 151 -17.41 -6.08 -12.93
CA PRO A 151 -17.40 -6.72 -14.25
C PRO A 151 -17.05 -5.74 -15.36
N GLY A 152 -16.07 -6.14 -16.18
CA GLY A 152 -15.55 -5.34 -17.29
C GLY A 152 -14.64 -4.20 -16.86
N ASN A 153 -14.20 -4.14 -15.60
CA ASN A 153 -13.39 -3.04 -15.06
C ASN A 153 -13.97 -1.66 -15.39
N LYS A 154 -15.24 -1.53 -15.11
CA LYS A 154 -15.98 -0.32 -15.46
C LYS A 154 -15.58 0.88 -14.60
N TYR A 155 -15.20 0.62 -13.35
CA TYR A 155 -14.86 1.62 -12.34
C TYR A 155 -13.47 1.45 -11.78
N SER A 156 -12.91 0.23 -11.79
CA SER A 156 -11.68 -0.13 -11.10
C SER A 156 -10.56 -0.53 -12.04
N LEU A 157 -9.34 -0.18 -11.66
CA LEU A 157 -8.12 -0.57 -12.34
C LEU A 157 -7.19 -1.27 -11.35
N PRO A 158 -6.81 -2.54 -11.55
CA PRO A 158 -5.92 -3.28 -10.63
C PRO A 158 -4.59 -2.56 -10.40
N TYR A 159 -4.12 -2.58 -9.14
CA TYR A 159 -2.82 -2.06 -8.75
C TYR A 159 -1.89 -3.18 -8.27
N LEU A 160 -2.05 -3.65 -7.05
CA LEU A 160 -1.33 -4.79 -6.50
C LEU A 160 -2.33 -5.77 -5.87
N ALA A 161 -1.86 -6.99 -5.60
CA ALA A 161 -2.64 -8.00 -4.93
C ALA A 161 -1.78 -8.73 -3.90
N GLY A 162 -2.39 -9.50 -3.04
CA GLY A 162 -1.64 -10.24 -2.05
C GLY A 162 -2.48 -11.19 -1.24
N THR A 163 -1.87 -11.62 -0.15
CA THR A 163 -2.48 -12.50 0.83
C THR A 163 -2.27 -11.94 2.24
N ASP A 164 -3.18 -12.28 3.16
CA ASP A 164 -2.89 -12.26 4.58
C ASP A 164 -2.67 -13.69 5.03
N ALA A 165 -1.56 -13.92 5.71
CA ALA A 165 -1.26 -15.23 6.26
C ALA A 165 -0.47 -15.11 7.56
N ILE A 166 -0.10 -16.25 8.12
CA ILE A 166 0.61 -16.31 9.38
C ILE A 166 2.08 -15.93 9.15
N VAL A 167 2.57 -14.97 9.91
CA VAL A 167 4.01 -14.70 10.02
C VAL A 167 4.51 -15.27 11.34
N VAL A 168 5.71 -15.85 11.36
CA VAL A 168 6.28 -16.45 12.56
C VAL A 168 7.81 -16.37 12.56
N ASN A 169 8.41 -15.96 13.67
CA ASN A 169 9.84 -16.05 13.92
C ASN A 169 10.18 -17.44 14.45
N THR A 170 10.73 -18.29 13.59
CA THR A 170 11.05 -19.69 13.89
C THR A 170 12.21 -19.86 14.89
N ALA A 171 12.98 -18.82 15.15
CA ALA A 171 14.02 -18.85 16.17
C ALA A 171 13.47 -18.70 17.60
N THR A 172 12.26 -18.11 17.76
CA THR A 172 11.68 -17.81 19.07
C THR A 172 10.39 -18.59 19.35
N VAL A 173 9.74 -19.12 18.31
CA VAL A 173 8.49 -19.91 18.41
C VAL A 173 8.83 -21.39 18.18
N GLU A 174 8.64 -22.21 19.22
CA GLU A 174 8.96 -23.65 19.15
C GLU A 174 7.89 -24.44 18.37
N THR A 175 6.61 -24.11 18.60
CA THR A 175 5.48 -24.73 17.89
C THR A 175 5.05 -23.83 16.77
N ILE A 176 5.43 -24.16 15.52
CA ILE A 176 5.09 -23.35 14.35
C ILE A 176 3.60 -23.56 14.00
N PRO A 177 2.78 -22.48 13.95
CA PRO A 177 1.39 -22.61 13.56
C PRO A 177 1.28 -22.96 12.06
N THR A 178 0.37 -23.87 11.71
CA THR A 178 0.07 -24.27 10.32
C THR A 178 -1.40 -24.08 9.96
N SER A 179 -2.22 -23.72 10.91
CA SER A 179 -3.66 -23.46 10.79
C SER A 179 -3.98 -22.13 11.45
N TRP A 180 -5.00 -21.43 10.96
CA TRP A 180 -5.51 -20.25 11.66
C TRP A 180 -5.92 -20.59 13.10
N ALA A 181 -6.48 -21.77 13.32
CA ALA A 181 -6.91 -22.23 14.66
C ALA A 181 -5.73 -22.33 15.64
N ASP A 182 -4.50 -22.55 15.19
CA ASP A 182 -3.32 -22.64 16.05
C ASP A 182 -3.00 -21.31 16.76
N LEU A 183 -3.45 -20.17 16.20
CA LEU A 183 -3.22 -18.84 16.78
C LEU A 183 -3.90 -18.67 18.16
N TRP A 184 -4.89 -19.51 18.48
CA TRP A 184 -5.54 -19.55 19.81
C TRP A 184 -4.72 -20.27 20.89
N ASN A 185 -3.51 -20.79 20.55
CA ASN A 185 -2.67 -21.41 21.54
C ASN A 185 -2.25 -20.40 22.62
N PRO A 186 -2.51 -20.66 23.92
CA PRO A 186 -2.18 -19.75 25.01
C PRO A 186 -0.66 -19.53 25.20
N GLU A 187 0.20 -20.33 24.58
CA GLU A 187 1.66 -20.11 24.56
C GLU A 187 2.04 -18.82 23.81
N TYR A 188 1.14 -18.28 22.98
CA TYR A 188 1.36 -17.06 22.22
C TYR A 188 0.86 -15.80 22.93
N ALA A 189 0.43 -15.89 24.19
CA ALA A 189 -0.12 -14.77 24.96
C ALA A 189 0.81 -13.54 24.94
N GLY A 190 0.31 -12.41 24.41
CA GLY A 190 1.02 -11.13 24.31
C GLY A 190 2.19 -11.13 23.31
N ARG A 191 2.21 -12.06 22.36
CA ARG A 191 3.33 -12.22 21.39
C ARG A 191 2.97 -11.95 19.95
N MET A 192 1.70 -11.60 19.66
CA MET A 192 1.23 -11.45 18.28
C MET A 192 1.09 -10.00 17.84
N VAL A 193 1.36 -9.77 16.56
CA VAL A 193 0.88 -8.62 15.79
C VAL A 193 -0.25 -9.07 14.87
N PHE A 194 -1.31 -8.29 14.79
CA PHE A 194 -2.36 -8.44 13.79
C PHE A 194 -2.52 -7.14 13.02
N ILE A 195 -2.81 -7.23 11.73
CA ILE A 195 -3.25 -6.05 10.99
C ILE A 195 -4.56 -5.53 11.60
N ASP A 196 -4.72 -4.22 11.63
CA ASP A 196 -5.95 -3.56 12.11
C ASP A 196 -7.00 -3.58 11.00
N ASP A 197 -7.42 -4.80 10.63
CA ASP A 197 -8.42 -5.08 9.60
C ASP A 197 -9.52 -5.97 10.19
N SER A 198 -10.72 -5.39 10.32
CA SER A 198 -11.89 -6.04 10.90
C SER A 198 -12.35 -7.21 10.04
N ARG A 199 -12.40 -7.01 8.71
CA ARG A 199 -12.99 -7.97 7.80
C ARG A 199 -12.11 -9.20 7.63
N ALA A 200 -10.80 -9.02 7.46
CA ALA A 200 -9.84 -10.12 7.38
C ALA A 200 -9.81 -10.91 8.71
N THR A 201 -9.76 -10.21 9.86
CA THR A 201 -9.66 -10.85 11.19
C THR A 201 -10.94 -11.61 11.58
N ILE A 202 -12.13 -11.06 11.30
CA ILE A 202 -13.39 -11.75 11.52
C ILE A 202 -13.55 -12.90 10.52
N GLY A 203 -13.17 -12.69 9.25
CA GLY A 203 -13.25 -13.68 8.19
C GLY A 203 -12.42 -14.94 8.49
N LEU A 204 -11.14 -14.78 8.89
CA LEU A 204 -10.33 -15.94 9.30
C LEU A 204 -10.91 -16.67 10.51
N THR A 205 -11.53 -15.92 11.45
CA THR A 205 -12.17 -16.53 12.62
C THR A 205 -13.39 -17.35 12.22
N LEU A 206 -14.21 -16.85 11.31
CA LEU A 206 -15.34 -17.59 10.74
C LEU A 206 -14.88 -18.88 10.05
N VAL A 207 -13.80 -18.79 9.25
CA VAL A 207 -13.21 -19.95 8.58
C VAL A 207 -12.73 -21.01 9.59
N THR A 208 -12.13 -20.60 10.72
CA THR A 208 -11.74 -21.56 11.79
C THR A 208 -12.93 -22.26 12.43
N LEU A 209 -14.11 -21.66 12.39
CA LEU A 209 -15.37 -22.25 12.87
C LEU A 209 -16.09 -23.07 11.79
N GLY A 210 -15.57 -23.08 10.54
CA GLY A 210 -16.15 -23.77 9.41
C GLY A 210 -17.31 -23.03 8.75
N TYR A 211 -17.39 -21.70 8.96
CA TYR A 211 -18.39 -20.81 8.37
C TYR A 211 -17.85 -20.10 7.14
N ASP A 212 -18.75 -19.52 6.35
CA ASP A 212 -18.41 -18.62 5.27
C ASP A 212 -17.77 -17.34 5.84
N PRO A 213 -16.56 -16.90 5.35
CA PRO A 213 -15.92 -15.67 5.82
C PRO A 213 -16.77 -14.41 5.60
N ASN A 214 -17.79 -14.50 4.74
CA ASN A 214 -18.66 -13.40 4.37
C ASN A 214 -20.12 -13.63 4.84
N THR A 215 -20.32 -14.48 5.84
CA THR A 215 -21.67 -14.78 6.36
C THR A 215 -22.40 -13.51 6.82
N THR A 216 -23.68 -13.45 6.56
CA THR A 216 -24.58 -12.41 7.10
C THR A 216 -25.47 -12.94 8.23
N ASN A 217 -25.24 -14.18 8.67
CA ASN A 217 -25.98 -14.81 9.75
C ASN A 217 -25.53 -14.25 11.12
N PRO A 218 -26.44 -13.58 11.88
CA PRO A 218 -26.08 -12.99 13.16
C PRO A 218 -25.59 -14.01 14.21
N ASP A 219 -26.09 -15.25 14.17
CA ASP A 219 -25.69 -16.28 15.13
C ASP A 219 -24.25 -16.74 14.90
N GLU A 220 -23.85 -16.93 13.62
CA GLU A 220 -22.48 -17.27 13.24
C GLU A 220 -21.50 -16.12 13.56
N LEU A 221 -21.93 -14.87 13.34
CA LEU A 221 -21.17 -13.69 13.69
C LEU A 221 -20.98 -13.54 15.21
N GLU A 222 -21.99 -13.87 16.01
CA GLU A 222 -21.87 -13.86 17.46
C GLU A 222 -20.90 -14.96 17.96
N GLU A 223 -20.91 -16.16 17.34
CA GLU A 223 -19.94 -17.22 17.64
C GLU A 223 -18.51 -16.77 17.26
N ALA A 224 -18.32 -16.15 16.09
CA ALA A 224 -17.03 -15.62 15.66
C ALA A 224 -16.52 -14.53 16.61
N LYS A 225 -17.39 -13.61 17.07
CA LYS A 225 -17.05 -12.61 18.06
C LYS A 225 -16.51 -13.24 19.35
N ASN A 226 -17.27 -14.21 19.91
CA ASN A 226 -16.88 -14.89 21.12
C ASN A 226 -15.54 -15.61 20.96
N LYS A 227 -15.34 -16.27 19.82
CA LYS A 227 -14.09 -16.94 19.49
C LYS A 227 -12.93 -15.95 19.35
N LEU A 228 -13.16 -14.80 18.72
CA LEU A 228 -12.16 -13.76 18.53
C LEU A 228 -11.75 -13.10 19.86
N LEU A 229 -12.69 -12.90 20.78
CA LEU A 229 -12.39 -12.41 22.14
C LEU A 229 -11.46 -13.36 22.91
N GLU A 230 -11.48 -14.69 22.62
CA GLU A 230 -10.52 -15.63 23.18
C GLU A 230 -9.10 -15.45 22.60
N LEU A 231 -8.96 -14.88 21.37
CA LEU A 231 -7.67 -14.61 20.72
C LEU A 231 -7.01 -13.33 21.25
N VAL A 232 -7.81 -12.34 21.65
CA VAL A 232 -7.32 -11.01 22.07
C VAL A 232 -6.16 -11.08 23.07
N PRO A 233 -6.14 -11.96 24.09
CA PRO A 233 -5.01 -12.08 25.02
C PRO A 233 -3.67 -12.45 24.36
N ASN A 234 -3.69 -13.05 23.16
CA ASN A 234 -2.48 -13.41 22.42
C ASN A 234 -1.95 -12.22 21.60
N ILE A 235 -2.81 -11.26 21.27
CA ILE A 235 -2.47 -10.10 20.45
C ILE A 235 -1.85 -9.02 21.34
N LYS A 236 -0.60 -8.65 21.04
CA LYS A 236 0.11 -7.56 21.69
C LYS A 236 -0.25 -6.20 21.10
N LEU A 237 -0.42 -6.15 19.79
CA LEU A 237 -0.79 -4.93 19.08
C LEU A 237 -1.55 -5.22 17.78
N PHE A 238 -2.43 -4.31 17.42
CA PHE A 238 -2.99 -4.18 16.07
C PHE A 238 -2.24 -3.05 15.35
N ASP A 239 -1.67 -3.35 14.19
CA ASP A 239 -0.87 -2.40 13.41
C ASP A 239 -1.05 -2.64 11.90
N SER A 240 -1.61 -1.65 11.21
CA SER A 240 -1.73 -1.59 9.74
C SER A 240 -0.87 -0.50 9.12
N TYR A 241 0.04 0.12 9.90
CA TYR A 241 1.01 1.06 9.35
C TYR A 241 2.30 0.37 8.92
N SER A 242 2.91 -0.40 9.83
CA SER A 242 4.19 -1.06 9.58
C SER A 242 4.38 -2.28 10.50
N PRO A 243 3.53 -3.33 10.38
CA PRO A 243 3.57 -4.50 11.28
C PRO A 243 4.91 -5.25 11.24
N LYS A 244 5.65 -5.17 10.11
CA LYS A 244 7.02 -5.71 10.00
C LYS A 244 7.99 -5.15 11.03
N THR A 245 7.80 -3.88 11.43
CA THR A 245 8.71 -3.19 12.36
C THR A 245 8.76 -3.91 13.71
N ALA A 246 7.61 -4.30 14.26
CA ALA A 246 7.53 -5.02 15.52
C ALA A 246 8.13 -6.43 15.43
N LEU A 247 7.98 -7.11 14.28
CA LEU A 247 8.58 -8.42 14.01
C LEU A 247 10.11 -8.34 13.91
N ILE A 248 10.64 -7.39 13.15
CA ILE A 248 12.09 -7.19 12.96
C ILE A 248 12.75 -6.80 14.28
N ALA A 249 12.09 -5.95 15.07
CA ALA A 249 12.59 -5.53 16.39
C ALA A 249 12.53 -6.66 17.44
N GLY A 250 11.81 -7.75 17.18
CA GLY A 250 11.56 -8.82 18.16
C GLY A 250 10.61 -8.42 19.27
N ASP A 251 9.78 -7.41 19.04
CA ASP A 251 8.73 -7.00 19.97
C ASP A 251 7.55 -7.97 19.98
N VAL A 252 7.34 -8.65 18.86
CA VAL A 252 6.39 -9.75 18.66
C VAL A 252 7.08 -10.90 17.94
N ASP A 253 6.53 -12.10 18.06
CA ASP A 253 7.13 -13.31 17.50
C ASP A 253 6.35 -13.89 16.33
N LEU A 254 5.04 -13.60 16.24
CA LEU A 254 4.17 -14.15 15.22
C LEU A 254 2.92 -13.27 15.05
N GLY A 255 2.05 -13.65 14.11
CA GLY A 255 0.76 -13.00 13.92
C GLY A 255 0.22 -13.14 12.51
N MET A 256 -0.61 -12.18 12.09
CA MET A 256 -1.16 -12.07 10.74
C MET A 256 -0.74 -10.75 10.12
N VAL A 257 -0.10 -10.81 8.96
CA VAL A 257 0.34 -9.63 8.21
C VAL A 257 0.16 -9.84 6.71
N TRP A 258 0.26 -8.75 5.95
CA TRP A 258 0.26 -8.77 4.49
C TRP A 258 1.54 -9.35 3.89
N THR A 259 1.42 -9.90 2.68
CA THR A 259 2.51 -10.43 1.86
C THR A 259 3.76 -9.54 1.86
N GLY A 260 3.63 -8.25 1.52
CA GLY A 260 4.78 -7.35 1.39
C GLY A 260 5.49 -7.09 2.71
N GLU A 261 4.74 -6.96 3.80
CA GLU A 261 5.28 -6.79 5.15
C GLU A 261 6.07 -8.04 5.59
N ALA A 262 5.53 -9.23 5.33
CA ALA A 262 6.21 -10.48 5.61
C ALA A 262 7.46 -10.65 4.76
N PHE A 263 7.42 -10.26 3.47
CA PHE A 263 8.59 -10.34 2.59
C PHE A 263 9.74 -9.48 3.10
N ILE A 264 9.46 -8.21 3.42
CA ILE A 264 10.47 -7.29 3.95
C ILE A 264 11.02 -7.81 5.29
N ALA A 265 10.16 -8.28 6.18
CA ALA A 265 10.60 -8.85 7.46
C ALA A 265 11.50 -10.07 7.27
N ASN A 266 11.18 -10.96 6.32
CA ASN A 266 11.99 -12.13 5.98
C ASN A 266 13.36 -11.76 5.37
N GLN A 267 13.43 -10.71 4.54
CA GLN A 267 14.70 -10.22 3.99
C GLN A 267 15.63 -9.68 5.08
N GLU A 268 15.10 -8.98 6.08
CA GLU A 268 15.86 -8.45 7.22
C GLU A 268 16.24 -9.54 8.23
N ASN A 269 15.35 -10.52 8.43
CA ASN A 269 15.56 -11.66 9.32
C ASN A 269 15.00 -12.95 8.70
N PRO A 270 15.85 -13.81 8.13
CA PRO A 270 15.41 -15.05 7.48
C PRO A 270 14.71 -16.06 8.40
N ASP A 271 14.80 -15.92 9.74
CA ASP A 271 14.05 -16.75 10.68
C ASP A 271 12.56 -16.35 10.74
N ILE A 272 12.20 -15.16 10.22
CA ILE A 272 10.81 -14.75 10.08
C ILE A 272 10.24 -15.38 8.80
N GLN A 273 9.34 -16.34 8.97
CA GLN A 273 8.74 -17.11 7.89
C GLN A 273 7.27 -16.72 7.69
N TYR A 274 6.78 -16.88 6.46
CA TYR A 274 5.37 -16.68 6.11
C TYR A 274 4.74 -18.05 5.84
N ILE A 275 3.73 -18.40 6.63
CA ILE A 275 3.11 -19.71 6.63
C ILE A 275 1.67 -19.57 6.11
N TYR A 276 1.38 -20.23 5.02
CA TYR A 276 0.02 -20.33 4.51
C TYR A 276 -0.77 -21.33 5.34
N PRO A 277 -1.90 -20.91 5.96
CA PRO A 277 -2.72 -21.79 6.78
C PRO A 277 -3.36 -22.93 5.97
N GLU A 278 -3.62 -24.03 6.62
CA GLU A 278 -4.25 -25.21 5.97
C GLU A 278 -5.64 -24.88 5.42
N GLU A 279 -6.37 -23.97 6.03
CA GLU A 279 -7.68 -23.47 5.61
C GLU A 279 -7.59 -22.52 4.39
N GLY A 280 -6.42 -22.01 4.09
CA GLY A 280 -6.15 -21.01 3.05
C GLY A 280 -5.94 -19.60 3.61
N PRO A 281 -5.15 -18.76 2.91
CA PRO A 281 -4.95 -17.35 3.24
C PRO A 281 -6.17 -16.51 2.85
N VAL A 282 -6.27 -15.30 3.41
CA VAL A 282 -7.10 -14.24 2.84
C VAL A 282 -6.48 -13.80 1.52
N LEU A 283 -7.28 -13.63 0.49
CA LEU A 283 -6.87 -13.12 -0.83
C LEU A 283 -7.49 -11.75 -1.04
N TRP A 284 -6.70 -10.82 -1.58
CA TRP A 284 -7.17 -9.45 -1.85
C TRP A 284 -6.51 -8.84 -3.09
N GLN A 285 -7.20 -7.85 -3.67
CA GLN A 285 -6.72 -7.04 -4.78
C GLN A 285 -7.05 -5.57 -4.53
N ASP A 286 -6.02 -4.72 -4.55
CA ASP A 286 -6.21 -3.27 -4.49
C ASP A 286 -6.39 -2.68 -5.88
N ASN A 287 -7.23 -1.66 -5.96
CA ASN A 287 -7.68 -1.10 -7.22
C ASN A 287 -7.70 0.43 -7.17
N TRP A 288 -7.30 1.07 -8.25
CA TRP A 288 -7.54 2.49 -8.44
C TRP A 288 -9.01 2.76 -8.77
N LEU A 289 -9.61 3.72 -8.10
CA LEU A 289 -10.92 4.28 -8.41
C LEU A 289 -10.82 5.79 -8.57
N ILE A 290 -11.51 6.35 -9.58
CA ILE A 290 -11.64 7.79 -9.77
C ILE A 290 -12.83 8.28 -8.94
N LEU A 291 -12.61 9.22 -8.02
CA LEU A 291 -13.68 9.76 -7.23
C LEU A 291 -14.62 10.61 -8.11
N LYS A 292 -15.91 10.59 -7.75
CA LYS A 292 -16.98 11.23 -8.54
C LYS A 292 -16.75 12.72 -8.80
N ASP A 293 -16.23 13.42 -7.78
CA ASP A 293 -16.05 14.87 -7.80
C ASP A 293 -14.62 15.27 -8.20
N SER A 294 -13.81 14.34 -8.76
CA SER A 294 -12.47 14.64 -9.26
C SER A 294 -12.50 15.76 -10.30
N SER A 295 -11.65 16.76 -10.08
CA SER A 295 -11.53 17.94 -10.94
C SER A 295 -10.29 17.92 -11.85
N HIS A 296 -9.39 16.94 -11.70
CA HIS A 296 -8.12 16.86 -12.39
C HIS A 296 -8.03 15.59 -13.27
N LEU A 297 -9.09 15.31 -14.06
CA LEU A 297 -9.17 14.05 -14.82
C LEU A 297 -8.03 13.85 -15.82
N ASP A 298 -7.51 14.90 -16.41
CA ASP A 298 -6.34 14.84 -17.31
C ASP A 298 -5.08 14.34 -16.54
N ALA A 299 -4.84 14.84 -15.32
CA ALA A 299 -3.79 14.38 -14.44
C ALA A 299 -4.02 12.94 -13.94
N VAL A 300 -5.29 12.58 -13.65
CA VAL A 300 -5.68 11.20 -13.28
C VAL A 300 -5.30 10.22 -14.38
N TYR A 301 -5.71 10.45 -15.62
CA TYR A 301 -5.39 9.55 -16.72
C TYR A 301 -3.92 9.54 -17.07
N ALA A 302 -3.22 10.66 -16.89
CA ALA A 302 -1.77 10.73 -17.03
C ALA A 302 -1.06 9.84 -15.97
N TRP A 303 -1.48 9.94 -14.69
CA TRP A 303 -0.98 9.12 -13.59
C TRP A 303 -1.21 7.63 -13.83
N LEU A 304 -2.45 7.23 -14.13
CA LEU A 304 -2.78 5.83 -14.35
C LEU A 304 -2.01 5.23 -15.54
N ASN A 305 -1.87 5.96 -16.66
CA ASN A 305 -1.09 5.47 -17.79
C ASN A 305 0.40 5.41 -17.48
N TYR A 306 0.95 6.44 -16.83
CA TYR A 306 2.37 6.50 -16.53
C TYR A 306 2.78 5.40 -15.57
N THR A 307 2.03 5.24 -14.47
CA THR A 307 2.33 4.20 -13.47
C THR A 307 2.14 2.78 -14.01
N MET A 308 1.24 2.56 -14.98
CA MET A 308 1.09 1.25 -15.62
C MET A 308 2.18 0.91 -16.65
N GLN A 309 3.12 1.81 -16.99
CA GLN A 309 4.24 1.45 -17.84
C GLN A 309 5.13 0.41 -17.17
N GLY A 310 5.63 -0.56 -17.92
CA GLY A 310 6.48 -1.61 -17.38
C GLY A 310 7.77 -1.09 -16.76
N ASP A 311 8.38 -0.08 -17.37
CA ASP A 311 9.60 0.59 -16.92
C ASP A 311 9.39 1.59 -15.75
N VAL A 312 8.14 1.78 -15.32
CA VAL A 312 7.76 2.54 -14.11
C VAL A 312 7.23 1.60 -13.05
N PHE A 313 6.28 0.72 -13.40
CA PHE A 313 5.59 -0.13 -12.43
C PHE A 313 6.51 -1.19 -11.79
N TRP A 314 7.63 -1.58 -12.43
CA TRP A 314 8.60 -2.51 -11.85
C TRP A 314 9.20 -2.01 -10.53
N LEU A 315 9.16 -0.70 -10.29
CA LEU A 315 9.59 -0.12 -9.01
C LEU A 315 8.82 -0.70 -7.83
N THR A 316 7.57 -1.14 -8.04
CA THR A 316 6.80 -1.85 -6.99
C THR A 316 7.41 -3.22 -6.65
N ILE A 317 8.02 -3.90 -7.64
CA ILE A 317 8.74 -5.17 -7.41
C ILE A 317 10.02 -4.92 -6.61
N ARG A 318 10.66 -3.77 -6.80
CA ARG A 318 11.87 -3.37 -6.07
C ARG A 318 11.58 -3.01 -4.62
N ASP A 319 10.55 -2.18 -4.38
CA ASP A 319 10.35 -1.49 -3.12
C ASP A 319 9.22 -2.10 -2.26
N PHE A 320 8.20 -2.70 -2.91
CA PHE A 320 7.00 -3.23 -2.25
C PHE A 320 6.60 -4.57 -2.89
N GLN A 321 7.15 -5.66 -2.41
CA GLN A 321 7.06 -6.98 -3.01
C GLN A 321 5.71 -7.66 -2.72
N TYR A 322 4.65 -7.09 -3.27
CA TYR A 322 3.32 -7.70 -3.37
C TYR A 322 3.14 -8.46 -4.68
N THR A 323 2.12 -9.28 -4.79
CA THR A 323 1.77 -9.92 -6.07
C THR A 323 1.46 -8.85 -7.11
N ASN A 324 2.18 -8.90 -8.22
CA ASN A 324 2.17 -7.84 -9.24
C ASN A 324 1.30 -8.24 -10.44
N PRO A 325 0.19 -7.55 -10.70
CA PRO A 325 -0.68 -7.85 -11.84
C PRO A 325 -0.16 -7.30 -13.17
N ASN A 326 0.87 -6.46 -13.17
CA ASN A 326 1.38 -5.83 -14.40
C ASN A 326 2.45 -6.69 -15.08
N GLN A 327 2.04 -7.41 -16.14
CA GLN A 327 2.94 -8.30 -16.89
C GLN A 327 4.11 -7.55 -17.53
N ALA A 328 3.87 -6.32 -18.02
CA ALA A 328 4.95 -5.53 -18.61
C ALA A 328 6.02 -5.12 -17.59
N ALA A 329 5.64 -4.93 -16.32
CA ALA A 329 6.57 -4.67 -15.22
C ALA A 329 7.42 -5.90 -14.88
N LEU A 330 6.79 -7.08 -14.85
CA LEU A 330 7.49 -8.36 -14.65
C LEU A 330 8.49 -8.62 -15.80
N ASP A 331 8.08 -8.39 -17.03
CA ASP A 331 8.93 -8.56 -18.20
C ASP A 331 10.10 -7.56 -18.21
N TYR A 332 9.84 -6.30 -17.84
CA TYR A 332 10.88 -5.28 -17.73
C TYR A 332 11.89 -5.62 -16.63
N ALA A 333 11.44 -5.95 -15.42
CA ALA A 333 12.30 -6.32 -14.30
C ALA A 333 13.15 -7.55 -14.65
N LYS A 334 12.55 -8.57 -15.25
CA LYS A 334 13.28 -9.77 -15.71
C LYS A 334 14.39 -9.47 -16.70
N ALA A 335 14.17 -8.51 -17.61
CA ALA A 335 15.12 -8.17 -18.66
C ALA A 335 16.23 -7.22 -18.19
N ASN A 336 15.92 -6.30 -17.27
CA ASN A 336 16.79 -5.17 -16.92
C ASN A 336 17.33 -5.26 -15.49
N GLU A 337 16.58 -5.90 -14.56
CA GLU A 337 16.89 -6.01 -13.14
C GLU A 337 16.75 -7.46 -12.65
N PRO A 338 17.49 -8.41 -13.26
CA PRO A 338 17.27 -9.85 -13.07
C PRO A 338 17.44 -10.30 -11.60
N ASP A 339 18.31 -9.66 -10.83
CA ASP A 339 18.52 -10.02 -9.42
C ASP A 339 17.29 -9.66 -8.57
N VAL A 340 16.69 -8.48 -8.81
CA VAL A 340 15.44 -8.04 -8.16
C VAL A 340 14.30 -8.95 -8.58
N TYR A 341 14.18 -9.21 -9.89
CA TYR A 341 13.14 -10.08 -10.42
C TYR A 341 13.22 -11.50 -9.86
N ASN A 342 14.41 -12.09 -9.79
CA ASN A 342 14.56 -13.46 -9.28
C ASN A 342 14.24 -13.54 -7.79
N ALA A 343 14.68 -12.57 -6.97
CA ALA A 343 14.30 -12.51 -5.56
C ALA A 343 12.78 -12.47 -5.37
N TYR A 344 12.10 -11.69 -6.19
CA TYR A 344 10.64 -11.61 -6.21
C TYR A 344 9.99 -12.91 -6.71
N ALA A 345 10.42 -13.42 -7.88
CA ALA A 345 9.77 -14.53 -8.56
C ALA A 345 9.98 -15.88 -7.86
N ASP A 346 11.14 -16.07 -7.22
CA ASP A 346 11.48 -17.29 -6.48
C ASP A 346 10.88 -17.32 -5.07
N SER A 347 10.32 -16.20 -4.59
CA SER A 347 9.72 -16.12 -3.26
C SER A 347 8.30 -16.71 -3.27
N PRO A 348 8.03 -17.72 -2.45
CA PRO A 348 6.66 -18.22 -2.27
C PRO A 348 5.77 -17.24 -1.50
N ILE A 349 6.34 -16.20 -0.87
CA ILE A 349 5.58 -15.16 -0.18
C ILE A 349 4.85 -14.29 -1.20
N THR A 350 5.56 -13.82 -2.22
CA THR A 350 5.02 -12.92 -3.26
C THR A 350 4.28 -13.66 -4.36
N ASN A 351 4.64 -14.93 -4.57
CA ASN A 351 4.05 -15.80 -5.59
C ASN A 351 3.56 -17.10 -4.92
N PRO A 352 2.41 -17.05 -4.23
CA PRO A 352 1.86 -18.21 -3.55
C PRO A 352 1.62 -19.35 -4.55
N PRO A 353 1.92 -20.61 -4.16
CA PRO A 353 1.64 -21.77 -5.00
C PRO A 353 0.16 -21.85 -5.43
N PRO A 354 -0.16 -22.30 -6.63
CA PRO A 354 -1.56 -22.37 -7.12
C PRO A 354 -2.51 -23.14 -6.19
N GLU A 355 -2.00 -24.19 -5.52
CA GLU A 355 -2.77 -24.96 -4.54
C GLU A 355 -3.09 -24.19 -3.25
N VAL A 356 -2.27 -23.19 -2.90
CA VAL A 356 -2.53 -22.27 -1.80
C VAL A 356 -3.60 -21.27 -2.20
N VAL A 357 -3.45 -20.66 -3.38
CA VAL A 357 -4.45 -19.74 -3.94
C VAL A 357 -5.82 -20.41 -4.07
N ALA A 358 -5.85 -21.67 -4.52
CA ALA A 358 -7.10 -22.43 -4.67
C ALA A 358 -7.83 -22.71 -3.35
N LYS A 359 -7.15 -22.63 -2.20
CA LYS A 359 -7.75 -22.76 -0.87
C LYS A 359 -8.10 -21.38 -0.25
N GLY A 360 -7.46 -20.33 -0.76
CA GLY A 360 -7.65 -18.98 -0.23
C GLY A 360 -9.09 -18.50 -0.39
N PHE A 361 -9.46 -17.53 0.40
CA PHE A 361 -10.79 -16.93 0.40
C PHE A 361 -10.69 -15.41 0.31
N GLY A 362 -11.60 -14.82 -0.46
CA GLY A 362 -11.75 -13.38 -0.57
C GLY A 362 -12.70 -12.81 0.49
N ILE A 363 -12.50 -11.56 0.83
CA ILE A 363 -13.48 -10.78 1.57
C ILE A 363 -14.44 -10.15 0.54
N GLU A 364 -15.74 -10.20 0.83
CA GLU A 364 -16.78 -9.66 -0.03
C GLU A 364 -17.59 -8.59 0.72
N ASP A 365 -18.28 -7.74 -0.04
CA ASP A 365 -19.23 -6.80 0.52
C ASP A 365 -20.44 -7.51 1.13
N VAL A 366 -20.62 -7.37 2.44
CA VAL A 366 -21.74 -7.99 3.18
C VAL A 366 -22.98 -7.10 3.27
N GLY A 367 -22.97 -5.96 2.56
CA GLY A 367 -24.15 -5.09 2.40
C GLY A 367 -24.72 -4.61 3.73
N GLU A 368 -25.99 -4.94 4.02
CA GLU A 368 -26.69 -4.50 5.23
C GLU A 368 -26.13 -5.11 6.53
N ALA A 369 -25.29 -6.17 6.44
CA ALA A 369 -24.65 -6.77 7.60
C ALA A 369 -23.36 -6.05 8.04
N THR A 370 -22.83 -5.10 7.27
CA THR A 370 -21.63 -4.33 7.63
C THR A 370 -21.64 -3.79 9.07
N PRO A 371 -22.74 -3.19 9.59
CA PRO A 371 -22.75 -2.73 10.99
C PRO A 371 -22.58 -3.84 12.04
N LEU A 372 -22.87 -5.10 11.71
CA LEU A 372 -22.61 -6.21 12.64
C LEU A 372 -21.11 -6.47 12.77
N TYR A 373 -20.38 -6.46 11.66
CA TYR A 373 -18.93 -6.60 11.64
C TYR A 373 -18.24 -5.43 12.37
N ASP A 374 -18.69 -4.20 12.11
CA ASP A 374 -18.15 -2.99 12.77
C ASP A 374 -18.33 -3.06 14.29
N ASN A 375 -19.52 -3.48 14.76
CA ASN A 375 -19.79 -3.63 16.20
C ASN A 375 -18.92 -4.70 16.84
N ILE A 376 -18.71 -5.85 16.18
CA ILE A 376 -17.81 -6.89 16.65
C ILE A 376 -16.39 -6.32 16.81
N TRP A 377 -15.90 -5.58 15.80
CA TRP A 377 -14.56 -5.01 15.84
C TRP A 377 -14.37 -4.01 16.98
N VAL A 378 -15.36 -3.15 17.22
CA VAL A 378 -15.35 -2.22 18.36
C VAL A 378 -15.27 -2.96 19.68
N GLU A 379 -16.03 -4.05 19.86
CA GLU A 379 -15.99 -4.86 21.09
C GLU A 379 -14.64 -5.57 21.26
N VAL A 380 -14.07 -6.13 20.19
CA VAL A 380 -12.77 -6.80 20.19
C VAL A 380 -11.65 -5.82 20.58
N LYS A 381 -11.64 -4.62 19.98
CA LYS A 381 -10.64 -3.59 20.29
C LYS A 381 -10.83 -2.94 21.65
N GLY A 382 -12.05 -2.85 22.14
CA GLY A 382 -12.39 -2.30 23.46
C GLY A 382 -12.09 -3.23 24.63
N GLY A 383 -11.81 -4.50 24.36
CA GLY A 383 -11.44 -5.51 25.37
C GLY A 383 -9.95 -5.53 25.74
N ASN A 384 -9.13 -4.65 25.15
CA ASN A 384 -7.69 -4.49 25.41
C ASN A 384 -7.40 -3.38 26.39
#